data_529012eacba5bfd0fab5a0777f191f26
#
_entry.id   529012eacba5bfd0fab5a0777f191f26
#
_cell.length_a   1.000
_cell.length_b   1.000
_cell.length_c   1.000
_cell.angle_alpha   90.00
_cell.angle_beta   90.00
_cell.angle_gamma   90.00
#
_symmetry.space_group_name_H-M   'P 1'
#
loop_
_entity.id
_entity.type
_entity.pdbx_description
1 polymer ?
#
loop_
_entity_poly.entity_id
_entity_poly.type
_entity_poly.pdbx_seq_one_letter_code
_entity_poly.pdbx_strand_id
1 'polypeptide(L)'
;MATVTLLVATALVVLVGAIWLLQRRLIYFPDRTLPVISNALPGAESVVLRTEDDLSLGAWFVPAEDPAAPVVIIFNGNAGNRGDRTDLAAGLAGRGLAVLLFDYRGYGGNGGRPTEEGLARDAHAARAYVDTRWQGPVVYFGESLGSAVAARLAAEAEPTALVLRSPFPSLAAVGRVHYPFLPVGPLLWDDFRTIRWMERVAAPVLVVVGTEDEVVPIRLSNELFEAIAAPKARLVIEGARHNDAELASGPELTLGVAEFLRTLPAE
;
A
#
# COMPACT_ATOMS: atom_id res chain seq x y z
N MET A 1 -21.32 24.04 38.89
CA MET A 1 -20.04 24.02 38.08
C MET A 1 -19.37 22.67 38.15
N ALA A 2 -19.07 22.07 39.35
CA ALA A 2 -18.40 20.78 39.47
C ALA A 2 -19.12 19.61 38.75
N THR A 3 -20.44 19.54 38.82
CA THR A 3 -21.24 18.49 38.16
C THR A 3 -21.15 18.57 36.62
N VAL A 4 -21.18 19.79 36.05
CA VAL A 4 -21.04 19.98 34.59
C VAL A 4 -19.63 19.62 34.11
N THR A 5 -18.61 20.00 34.88
CA THR A 5 -17.22 19.64 34.57
C THR A 5 -17.02 18.13 34.60
N LEU A 6 -17.59 17.44 35.57
CA LEU A 6 -17.51 15.97 35.67
C LEU A 6 -18.21 15.28 34.48
N LEU A 7 -19.41 15.75 34.10
CA LEU A 7 -20.15 15.19 32.97
C LEU A 7 -19.36 15.39 31.66
N VAL A 8 -18.76 16.57 31.42
CA VAL A 8 -17.93 16.83 30.25
C VAL A 8 -16.69 15.94 30.23
N ALA A 9 -15.99 15.79 31.36
CA ALA A 9 -14.83 14.93 31.46
C ALA A 9 -15.19 13.46 31.19
N THR A 10 -16.31 12.98 31.76
CA THR A 10 -16.81 11.62 31.50
C THR A 10 -17.14 11.42 30.02
N ALA A 11 -17.85 12.36 29.41
CA ALA A 11 -18.17 12.27 27.98
C ALA A 11 -16.93 12.22 27.09
N LEU A 12 -15.89 13.01 27.40
CA LEU A 12 -14.59 12.96 26.68
C LEU A 12 -13.89 11.63 26.83
N VAL A 13 -13.86 11.06 28.06
CA VAL A 13 -13.26 9.75 28.30
C VAL A 13 -13.98 8.65 27.51
N VAL A 14 -15.33 8.69 27.52
CA VAL A 14 -16.15 7.73 26.75
C VAL A 14 -15.90 7.89 25.25
N LEU A 15 -15.83 9.12 24.74
CA LEU A 15 -15.56 9.39 23.33
C LEU A 15 -14.17 8.87 22.90
N VAL A 16 -13.13 9.19 23.67
CA VAL A 16 -11.76 8.71 23.40
C VAL A 16 -11.70 7.18 23.48
N GLY A 17 -12.37 6.58 24.48
CA GLY A 17 -12.48 5.13 24.60
C GLY A 17 -13.19 4.49 23.40
N ALA A 18 -14.27 5.09 22.91
CA ALA A 18 -14.98 4.62 21.73
C ALA A 18 -14.11 4.71 20.46
N ILE A 19 -13.42 5.85 20.26
CA ILE A 19 -12.47 6.02 19.15
C ILE A 19 -11.37 4.95 19.23
N TRP A 20 -10.79 4.73 20.41
CA TRP A 20 -9.75 3.73 20.62
C TRP A 20 -10.22 2.30 20.33
N LEU A 21 -11.44 1.94 20.74
CA LEU A 21 -12.02 0.62 20.45
C LEU A 21 -12.39 0.43 18.98
N LEU A 22 -12.75 1.50 18.29
CA LEU A 22 -13.24 1.46 16.91
C LEU A 22 -12.16 1.89 15.89
N GLN A 23 -10.93 2.17 16.32
CA GLN A 23 -9.89 2.76 15.47
C GLN A 23 -9.65 2.00 14.16
N ARG A 24 -9.73 0.66 14.15
CA ARG A 24 -9.60 -0.14 12.93
C ARG A 24 -10.70 0.13 11.91
N ARG A 25 -11.88 0.56 12.33
CA ARG A 25 -12.96 1.01 11.44
C ARG A 25 -12.71 2.42 10.88
N LEU A 26 -11.82 3.19 11.52
CA LEU A 26 -11.40 4.51 11.08
C LEU A 26 -10.11 4.46 10.24
N ILE A 27 -9.40 3.34 10.24
CA ILE A 27 -8.18 3.11 9.46
C ILE A 27 -8.51 2.35 8.17
N TYR A 28 -9.27 1.25 8.27
CA TYR A 28 -9.54 0.34 7.16
C TYR A 28 -10.95 0.53 6.63
N PHE A 29 -11.08 0.78 5.33
CA PHE A 29 -12.33 0.99 4.60
C PHE A 29 -12.50 -0.06 3.49
N PRO A 30 -12.63 -1.36 3.84
CA PRO A 30 -12.71 -2.41 2.85
C PRO A 30 -14.01 -2.33 2.04
N ASP A 31 -13.91 -2.31 0.73
CA ASP A 31 -15.01 -2.78 -0.10
C ASP A 31 -14.98 -4.32 -0.07
N ARG A 32 -16.05 -4.91 0.44
CA ARG A 32 -16.20 -6.35 0.63
C ARG A 32 -16.87 -7.05 -0.55
N THR A 33 -17.29 -6.30 -1.57
CA THR A 33 -17.85 -6.89 -2.77
C THR A 33 -16.78 -7.70 -3.51
N LEU A 34 -17.18 -8.84 -4.06
CA LEU A 34 -16.27 -9.65 -4.87
C LEU A 34 -16.12 -8.96 -6.23
N PRO A 35 -14.92 -8.43 -6.57
CA PRO A 35 -14.75 -7.77 -7.85
C PRO A 35 -14.66 -8.78 -8.99
N VAL A 36 -15.10 -8.35 -10.17
CA VAL A 36 -15.04 -9.13 -11.42
C VAL A 36 -13.87 -8.62 -12.25
N ILE A 37 -13.14 -9.54 -12.90
CA ILE A 37 -12.05 -9.17 -13.82
C ILE A 37 -12.61 -8.27 -14.92
N SER A 38 -12.01 -7.10 -15.05
CA SER A 38 -12.36 -6.13 -16.09
C SER A 38 -11.82 -6.55 -17.47
N ASN A 39 -12.55 -6.20 -18.53
CA ASN A 39 -12.06 -6.33 -19.91
C ASN A 39 -10.80 -5.48 -20.18
N ALA A 40 -10.47 -4.53 -19.31
CA ALA A 40 -9.23 -3.77 -19.37
C ALA A 40 -7.97 -4.59 -18.99
N LEU A 41 -8.16 -5.80 -18.46
CA LEU A 41 -7.08 -6.73 -18.10
C LEU A 41 -7.16 -8.01 -18.95
N PRO A 42 -6.88 -7.95 -20.25
CA PRO A 42 -6.91 -9.14 -21.09
C PRO A 42 -5.86 -10.17 -20.61
N GLY A 43 -6.27 -11.43 -20.56
CA GLY A 43 -5.39 -12.52 -20.09
C GLY A 43 -5.25 -12.61 -18.57
N ALA A 44 -5.93 -11.76 -17.79
CA ALA A 44 -5.92 -11.87 -16.34
C ALA A 44 -6.55 -13.18 -15.86
N GLU A 45 -5.90 -13.83 -14.92
CA GLU A 45 -6.35 -15.07 -14.29
C GLU A 45 -6.80 -14.80 -12.85
N SER A 46 -7.97 -15.34 -12.44
CA SER A 46 -8.35 -15.37 -11.03
C SER A 46 -7.52 -16.43 -10.31
N VAL A 47 -6.82 -16.03 -9.27
CA VAL A 47 -5.96 -16.89 -8.47
C VAL A 47 -6.27 -16.75 -6.97
N VAL A 48 -5.82 -17.72 -6.19
CA VAL A 48 -6.01 -17.73 -4.72
C VAL A 48 -4.65 -17.83 -4.05
N LEU A 49 -4.37 -16.89 -3.17
CA LEU A 49 -3.20 -16.88 -2.31
C LEU A 49 -3.54 -17.60 -0.98
N ARG A 50 -2.58 -18.31 -0.42
CA ARG A 50 -2.72 -19.00 0.87
C ARG A 50 -1.84 -18.32 1.91
N THR A 51 -2.44 -17.82 2.97
CA THR A 51 -1.70 -17.22 4.08
C THR A 51 -1.24 -18.31 5.06
N GLU A 52 -0.21 -18.02 5.86
CA GLU A 52 0.30 -18.92 6.90
C GLU A 52 -0.73 -19.27 8.00
N ASP A 53 -1.75 -18.42 8.17
CA ASP A 53 -2.86 -18.60 9.10
C ASP A 53 -4.15 -19.08 8.39
N ASP A 54 -3.98 -19.84 7.29
CA ASP A 54 -5.00 -20.60 6.56
C ASP A 54 -6.11 -19.77 5.89
N LEU A 55 -5.92 -18.47 5.68
CA LEU A 55 -6.85 -17.69 4.87
C LEU A 55 -6.61 -17.92 3.38
N SER A 56 -7.69 -17.84 2.60
CA SER A 56 -7.69 -17.82 1.15
C SER A 56 -7.97 -16.40 0.69
N LEU A 57 -7.02 -15.77 -0.01
CA LEU A 57 -7.16 -14.42 -0.52
C LEU A 57 -7.34 -14.45 -2.03
N GLY A 58 -8.39 -13.78 -2.53
CA GLY A 58 -8.62 -13.62 -3.96
C GLY A 58 -7.62 -12.65 -4.55
N ALA A 59 -7.09 -13.01 -5.72
CA ALA A 59 -6.17 -12.19 -6.47
C ALA A 59 -6.40 -12.35 -7.98
N TRP A 60 -5.84 -11.41 -8.77
CA TRP A 60 -5.74 -11.50 -10.21
C TRP A 60 -4.27 -11.46 -10.61
N PHE A 61 -3.87 -12.39 -11.46
CA PHE A 61 -2.55 -12.41 -12.05
C PHE A 61 -2.66 -12.06 -13.54
N VAL A 62 -1.94 -11.03 -13.96
CA VAL A 62 -1.83 -10.60 -15.35
C VAL A 62 -0.42 -10.98 -15.81
N PRO A 63 -0.26 -12.02 -16.63
CA PRO A 63 1.07 -12.41 -17.11
C PRO A 63 1.60 -11.39 -18.13
N ALA A 64 2.91 -11.20 -18.17
CA ALA A 64 3.55 -10.53 -19.29
C ALA A 64 3.77 -11.51 -20.45
N GLU A 65 3.96 -10.99 -21.66
CA GLU A 65 4.32 -11.80 -22.83
C GLU A 65 5.71 -12.44 -22.67
N ASP A 66 6.65 -11.68 -22.11
CA ASP A 66 7.99 -12.18 -21.76
C ASP A 66 7.97 -12.77 -20.34
N PRO A 67 8.22 -14.05 -20.16
CA PRO A 67 8.26 -14.69 -18.83
C PRO A 67 9.42 -14.19 -17.96
N ALA A 68 10.43 -13.54 -18.53
CA ALA A 68 11.54 -12.91 -17.82
C ALA A 68 11.25 -11.44 -17.42
N ALA A 69 10.13 -10.87 -17.86
CA ALA A 69 9.75 -9.51 -17.49
C ALA A 69 9.56 -9.36 -15.96
N PRO A 70 9.76 -8.17 -15.39
CA PRO A 70 9.46 -7.94 -13.98
C PRO A 70 7.98 -8.18 -13.68
N VAL A 71 7.70 -8.77 -12.50
CA VAL A 71 6.34 -8.86 -11.94
C VAL A 71 6.16 -7.82 -10.84
N VAL A 72 5.07 -7.05 -10.92
CA VAL A 72 4.71 -6.04 -9.93
C VAL A 72 3.62 -6.58 -9.02
N ILE A 73 3.91 -6.70 -7.73
CA ILE A 73 2.90 -7.00 -6.70
C ILE A 73 2.36 -5.67 -6.18
N ILE A 74 1.05 -5.44 -6.34
CA ILE A 74 0.39 -4.19 -5.92
C ILE A 74 -0.20 -4.37 -4.52
N PHE A 75 0.29 -3.56 -3.58
CA PHE A 75 -0.17 -3.46 -2.19
C PHE A 75 -1.13 -2.27 -2.09
N ASN A 76 -2.40 -2.56 -1.98
CA ASN A 76 -3.49 -1.57 -1.98
C ASN A 76 -3.40 -0.61 -0.80
N GLY A 77 -3.98 0.58 -0.95
CA GLY A 77 -4.23 1.49 0.15
C GLY A 77 -5.27 0.96 1.14
N ASN A 78 -5.71 1.81 2.05
CA ASN A 78 -6.63 1.43 3.12
C ASN A 78 -8.10 1.30 2.69
N ALA A 79 -8.46 1.67 1.47
CA ALA A 79 -9.85 1.68 0.98
C ALA A 79 -10.02 0.91 -0.33
N GLY A 80 -11.26 0.50 -0.61
CA GLY A 80 -11.65 -0.17 -1.84
C GLY A 80 -11.31 -1.66 -1.89
N ASN A 81 -11.10 -2.18 -3.09
CA ASN A 81 -10.61 -3.53 -3.36
C ASN A 81 -9.75 -3.55 -4.65
N ARG A 82 -9.26 -4.72 -5.08
CA ARG A 82 -8.41 -4.87 -6.28
C ARG A 82 -9.08 -4.38 -7.57
N GLY A 83 -10.41 -4.34 -7.64
CA GLY A 83 -11.15 -3.82 -8.79
C GLY A 83 -10.85 -2.36 -9.07
N ASP A 84 -10.63 -1.55 -8.03
CA ASP A 84 -10.29 -0.12 -8.14
C ASP A 84 -8.86 0.12 -8.68
N ARG A 85 -8.04 -0.92 -8.80
CA ARG A 85 -6.65 -0.85 -9.28
C ARG A 85 -6.49 -1.45 -10.69
N THR A 86 -7.62 -1.72 -11.34
CA THR A 86 -7.64 -2.25 -12.72
C THR A 86 -6.85 -1.37 -13.68
N ASP A 87 -7.06 -0.04 -13.63
CA ASP A 87 -6.40 0.89 -14.54
C ASP A 87 -4.89 0.97 -14.30
N LEU A 88 -4.46 0.93 -13.04
CA LEU A 88 -3.04 0.86 -12.68
C LEU A 88 -2.40 -0.44 -13.23
N ALA A 89 -3.06 -1.56 -13.02
CA ALA A 89 -2.59 -2.86 -13.50
C ALA A 89 -2.53 -2.89 -15.03
N ALA A 90 -3.56 -2.38 -15.71
CA ALA A 90 -3.60 -2.28 -17.17
C ALA A 90 -2.48 -1.38 -17.70
N GLY A 91 -2.24 -0.24 -17.04
CA GLY A 91 -1.16 0.68 -17.40
C GLY A 91 0.23 0.04 -17.27
N LEU A 92 0.48 -0.71 -16.19
CA LEU A 92 1.74 -1.44 -15.97
C LEU A 92 1.89 -2.62 -16.94
N ALA A 93 0.83 -3.42 -17.14
CA ALA A 93 0.82 -4.51 -18.12
C ALA A 93 1.06 -4.00 -19.54
N GLY A 94 0.47 -2.87 -19.92
CA GLY A 94 0.73 -2.19 -21.19
C GLY A 94 2.18 -1.71 -21.38
N ARG A 95 2.99 -1.72 -20.32
CA ARG A 95 4.45 -1.46 -20.34
C ARG A 95 5.28 -2.75 -20.37
N GLY A 96 4.64 -3.91 -20.53
CA GLY A 96 5.31 -5.20 -20.61
C GLY A 96 5.62 -5.85 -19.26
N LEU A 97 5.01 -5.38 -18.15
CA LEU A 97 5.19 -5.92 -16.81
C LEU A 97 4.11 -6.97 -16.51
N ALA A 98 4.46 -8.06 -15.83
CA ALA A 98 3.46 -8.89 -15.19
C ALA A 98 2.94 -8.20 -13.94
N VAL A 99 1.67 -8.45 -13.55
CA VAL A 99 1.06 -7.79 -12.40
C VAL A 99 0.29 -8.79 -11.53
N LEU A 100 0.51 -8.74 -10.23
CA LEU A 100 -0.33 -9.41 -9.23
C LEU A 100 -1.12 -8.35 -8.45
N LEU A 101 -2.45 -8.37 -8.64
CA LEU A 101 -3.42 -7.63 -7.84
C LEU A 101 -4.04 -8.56 -6.83
N PHE A 102 -3.98 -8.25 -5.54
CA PHE A 102 -4.64 -9.06 -4.51
C PHE A 102 -5.39 -8.19 -3.52
N ASP A 103 -6.37 -8.78 -2.86
CA ASP A 103 -7.06 -8.13 -1.75
C ASP A 103 -6.55 -8.65 -0.42
N TYR A 104 -6.39 -7.73 0.53
CA TYR A 104 -6.12 -8.09 1.92
C TYR A 104 -7.30 -8.84 2.55
N ARG A 105 -7.05 -9.48 3.69
CA ARG A 105 -8.09 -10.02 4.55
C ARG A 105 -9.17 -8.99 4.87
N GLY A 106 -10.43 -9.38 4.71
CA GLY A 106 -11.60 -8.52 4.91
C GLY A 106 -11.97 -7.62 3.74
N TYR A 107 -11.18 -7.58 2.64
CA TYR A 107 -11.42 -6.86 1.40
C TYR A 107 -11.85 -7.82 0.29
N GLY A 108 -12.55 -7.33 -0.75
CA GLY A 108 -12.81 -8.04 -2.00
C GLY A 108 -13.40 -9.44 -1.86
N GLY A 109 -14.27 -9.66 -0.87
CA GLY A 109 -14.87 -10.96 -0.58
C GLY A 109 -14.02 -11.88 0.31
N ASN A 110 -12.82 -11.47 0.69
CA ASN A 110 -11.93 -12.27 1.56
C ASN A 110 -12.42 -12.33 3.01
N GLY A 111 -12.19 -13.45 3.66
CA GLY A 111 -12.41 -13.61 5.08
C GLY A 111 -11.43 -12.84 5.95
N GLY A 112 -11.62 -12.91 7.27
CA GLY A 112 -10.75 -12.29 8.25
C GLY A 112 -11.07 -10.82 8.54
N ARG A 113 -10.17 -10.17 9.28
CA ARG A 113 -10.26 -8.74 9.64
C ARG A 113 -8.90 -8.08 9.43
N PRO A 114 -8.83 -6.89 8.82
CA PRO A 114 -7.57 -6.21 8.59
C PRO A 114 -6.93 -5.75 9.89
N THR A 115 -5.63 -5.96 9.99
CA THR A 115 -4.73 -5.49 11.04
C THR A 115 -3.34 -5.32 10.43
N GLU A 116 -2.46 -4.53 11.01
CA GLU A 116 -1.09 -4.37 10.51
C GLU A 116 -0.38 -5.72 10.35
N GLU A 117 -0.45 -6.58 11.37
CA GLU A 117 0.14 -7.92 11.33
C GLU A 117 -0.56 -8.84 10.33
N GLY A 118 -1.88 -8.75 10.20
CA GLY A 118 -2.65 -9.50 9.22
C GLY A 118 -2.26 -9.14 7.79
N LEU A 119 -2.15 -7.84 7.50
CA LEU A 119 -1.74 -7.38 6.16
C LEU A 119 -0.30 -7.81 5.82
N ALA A 120 0.59 -7.89 6.81
CA ALA A 120 1.93 -8.43 6.59
C ALA A 120 1.91 -9.91 6.17
N ARG A 121 1.09 -10.75 6.82
CA ARG A 121 0.89 -12.15 6.42
C ARG A 121 0.30 -12.28 5.02
N ASP A 122 -0.64 -11.42 4.67
CA ASP A 122 -1.23 -11.36 3.34
C ASP A 122 -0.18 -11.00 2.28
N ALA A 123 0.71 -10.07 2.60
CA ALA A 123 1.82 -9.66 1.74
C ALA A 123 2.82 -10.81 1.51
N HIS A 124 3.17 -11.57 2.56
CA HIS A 124 4.00 -12.78 2.42
C HIS A 124 3.34 -13.84 1.53
N ALA A 125 2.03 -14.03 1.64
CA ALA A 125 1.30 -14.96 0.78
C ALA A 125 1.34 -14.53 -0.71
N ALA A 126 1.26 -13.21 -0.97
CA ALA A 126 1.38 -12.67 -2.33
C ALA A 126 2.80 -12.90 -2.89
N ARG A 127 3.84 -12.67 -2.09
CA ARG A 127 5.23 -12.93 -2.48
C ARG A 127 5.47 -14.42 -2.74
N ALA A 128 5.03 -15.29 -1.83
CA ALA A 128 5.19 -16.75 -1.97
C ALA A 128 4.50 -17.28 -3.23
N TYR A 129 3.32 -16.75 -3.60
CA TYR A 129 2.65 -17.10 -4.85
C TYR A 129 3.53 -16.75 -6.06
N VAL A 130 4.06 -15.53 -6.10
CA VAL A 130 4.93 -15.06 -7.19
C VAL A 130 6.18 -15.92 -7.30
N ASP A 131 6.84 -16.24 -6.18
CA ASP A 131 8.06 -17.04 -6.15
C ASP A 131 7.88 -18.46 -6.75
N THR A 132 6.65 -19.00 -6.69
CA THR A 132 6.35 -20.31 -7.29
C THR A 132 5.90 -20.24 -8.75
N ARG A 133 5.50 -19.05 -9.23
CA ARG A 133 4.82 -18.89 -10.52
C ARG A 133 5.62 -18.08 -11.54
N TRP A 134 6.55 -17.25 -11.10
CA TRP A 134 7.25 -16.29 -11.94
C TRP A 134 8.76 -16.38 -11.75
N GLN A 135 9.52 -16.23 -12.86
CA GLN A 135 10.98 -16.36 -12.85
C GLN A 135 11.68 -14.98 -12.99
N GLY A 136 10.95 -13.95 -13.41
CA GLY A 136 11.49 -12.60 -13.60
C GLY A 136 11.67 -11.85 -12.28
N PRO A 137 12.27 -10.65 -12.35
CA PRO A 137 12.46 -9.78 -11.19
C PRO A 137 11.14 -9.45 -10.49
N VAL A 138 11.17 -9.34 -9.15
CA VAL A 138 9.97 -9.04 -8.35
C VAL A 138 10.03 -7.60 -7.87
N VAL A 139 8.99 -6.83 -8.17
CA VAL A 139 8.82 -5.44 -7.79
C VAL A 139 7.65 -5.29 -6.84
N TYR A 140 7.83 -4.55 -5.75
CA TYR A 140 6.73 -4.19 -4.87
C TYR A 140 6.24 -2.78 -5.17
N PHE A 141 4.94 -2.63 -5.36
CA PHE A 141 4.29 -1.33 -5.55
C PHE A 141 3.30 -1.12 -4.40
N GLY A 142 3.62 -0.23 -3.48
CA GLY A 142 2.76 0.12 -2.36
C GLY A 142 2.09 1.48 -2.54
N GLU A 143 0.78 1.57 -2.34
CA GLU A 143 0.06 2.84 -2.36
C GLU A 143 -0.42 3.23 -0.95
N SER A 144 -0.11 4.46 -0.49
CA SER A 144 -0.59 4.99 0.77
C SER A 144 -0.30 4.01 1.92
N LEU A 145 -1.30 3.46 2.62
CA LEU A 145 -1.12 2.43 3.65
C LEU A 145 -0.36 1.20 3.13
N GLY A 146 -0.61 0.80 1.89
CA GLY A 146 0.11 -0.29 1.24
C GLY A 146 1.61 -0.03 1.06
N SER A 147 2.06 1.25 1.08
CA SER A 147 3.49 1.58 1.10
C SER A 147 4.17 1.06 2.37
N ALA A 148 3.50 1.12 3.51
CA ALA A 148 4.03 0.59 4.76
C ALA A 148 4.07 -0.95 4.76
N VAL A 149 3.05 -1.59 4.17
CA VAL A 149 3.00 -3.05 4.00
C VAL A 149 4.13 -3.51 3.07
N ALA A 150 4.27 -2.85 1.91
CA ALA A 150 5.33 -3.15 0.94
C ALA A 150 6.74 -2.94 1.52
N ALA A 151 6.95 -1.84 2.28
CA ALA A 151 8.22 -1.55 2.95
C ALA A 151 8.57 -2.61 4.01
N ARG A 152 7.59 -3.07 4.80
CA ARG A 152 7.78 -4.18 5.74
C ARG A 152 8.20 -5.46 5.01
N LEU A 153 7.47 -5.85 3.99
CA LEU A 153 7.81 -7.04 3.21
C LEU A 153 9.19 -6.90 2.56
N ALA A 154 9.54 -5.73 2.01
CA ALA A 154 10.85 -5.48 1.41
C ALA A 154 12.01 -5.64 2.41
N ALA A 155 11.79 -5.30 3.68
CA ALA A 155 12.76 -5.51 4.76
C ALA A 155 12.89 -6.99 5.22
N GLU A 156 11.88 -7.82 4.94
CA GLU A 156 11.79 -9.23 5.34
C GLU A 156 12.07 -10.19 4.16
N ALA A 157 11.69 -9.80 2.95
CA ALA A 157 11.88 -10.52 1.68
C ALA A 157 12.20 -9.50 0.58
N GLU A 158 13.47 -9.32 0.29
CA GLU A 158 13.99 -8.28 -0.58
C GLU A 158 13.43 -8.40 -2.01
N PRO A 159 12.87 -7.31 -2.59
CA PRO A 159 12.48 -7.25 -4.00
C PRO A 159 13.65 -6.75 -4.86
N THR A 160 13.53 -6.88 -6.17
CA THR A 160 14.44 -6.21 -7.12
C THR A 160 14.29 -4.69 -7.05
N ALA A 161 13.07 -4.19 -6.79
CA ALA A 161 12.79 -2.77 -6.60
C ALA A 161 11.55 -2.54 -5.74
N LEU A 162 11.49 -1.37 -5.10
CA LEU A 162 10.35 -0.92 -4.28
C LEU A 162 9.81 0.40 -4.83
N VAL A 163 8.53 0.45 -5.16
CA VAL A 163 7.81 1.67 -5.57
C VAL A 163 6.83 2.05 -4.47
N LEU A 164 6.92 3.27 -3.97
CA LEU A 164 6.08 3.77 -2.88
C LEU A 164 5.32 5.02 -3.35
N ARG A 165 4.01 4.92 -3.53
CA ARG A 165 3.13 6.03 -3.89
C ARG A 165 2.51 6.64 -2.64
N SER A 166 2.71 7.94 -2.45
CA SER A 166 2.24 8.69 -1.27
C SER A 166 2.62 8.00 0.05
N PRO A 167 3.91 7.62 0.26
CA PRO A 167 4.31 6.97 1.50
C PRO A 167 4.41 7.96 2.66
N PHE A 168 4.43 7.42 3.88
CA PHE A 168 4.52 8.21 5.12
C PHE A 168 5.45 7.52 6.15
N PRO A 169 6.03 8.27 7.10
CA PRO A 169 6.94 7.70 8.11
C PRO A 169 6.24 6.73 9.07
N SER A 170 5.00 7.05 9.48
CA SER A 170 4.12 6.20 10.29
C SER A 170 2.68 6.68 10.18
N LEU A 171 1.71 5.82 10.47
CA LEU A 171 0.31 6.20 10.53
C LEU A 171 0.06 7.25 11.63
N ALA A 172 0.82 7.20 12.73
CA ALA A 172 0.81 8.26 13.74
C ALA A 172 1.23 9.62 13.20
N ALA A 173 2.17 9.68 12.23
CA ALA A 173 2.57 10.93 11.59
C ALA A 173 1.43 11.52 10.75
N VAL A 174 0.72 10.68 9.98
CA VAL A 174 -0.48 11.08 9.24
C VAL A 174 -1.57 11.57 10.20
N GLY A 175 -1.85 10.79 11.24
CA GLY A 175 -2.85 11.15 12.25
C GLY A 175 -2.57 12.48 12.94
N ARG A 176 -1.31 12.81 13.24
CA ARG A 176 -0.93 14.13 13.82
C ARG A 176 -1.20 15.31 12.89
N VAL A 177 -1.17 15.10 11.58
CA VAL A 177 -1.53 16.14 10.61
C VAL A 177 -3.01 16.46 10.68
N HIS A 178 -3.84 15.43 10.70
CA HIS A 178 -5.30 15.60 10.63
C HIS A 178 -5.94 15.85 12.00
N TYR A 179 -5.30 15.37 13.08
CA TYR A 179 -5.80 15.45 14.47
C TYR A 179 -4.71 15.96 15.42
N PRO A 180 -4.21 17.21 15.23
CA PRO A 180 -3.06 17.72 15.99
C PRO A 180 -3.29 17.84 17.49
N PHE A 181 -4.55 17.84 17.92
CA PHE A 181 -4.97 17.95 19.32
C PHE A 181 -5.10 16.58 20.02
N LEU A 182 -4.95 15.45 19.29
CA LEU A 182 -5.00 14.11 19.83
C LEU A 182 -3.61 13.50 19.97
N PRO A 183 -3.29 12.79 21.05
CA PRO A 183 -2.05 12.03 21.18
C PRO A 183 -2.16 10.73 20.38
N VAL A 184 -2.22 10.83 19.04
CA VAL A 184 -2.53 9.72 18.13
C VAL A 184 -1.58 8.53 18.34
N GLY A 185 -0.26 8.77 18.41
CA GLY A 185 0.73 7.69 18.45
C GLY A 185 0.53 6.67 19.58
N PRO A 186 0.41 7.09 20.85
CA PRO A 186 0.16 6.16 21.96
C PRO A 186 -1.19 5.44 21.90
N LEU A 187 -2.14 5.94 21.11
CA LEU A 187 -3.48 5.35 21.00
C LEU A 187 -3.60 4.30 19.91
N LEU A 188 -2.69 4.28 18.91
CA LEU A 188 -2.77 3.36 17.78
C LEU A 188 -2.35 1.93 18.16
N TRP A 189 -3.15 0.96 17.73
CA TRP A 189 -2.78 -0.46 17.73
C TRP A 189 -1.96 -0.82 16.48
N ASP A 190 -2.35 -0.26 15.34
CA ASP A 190 -1.73 -0.46 14.04
C ASP A 190 -1.07 0.87 13.63
N ASP A 191 0.26 1.01 13.77
CA ASP A 191 0.97 2.29 13.56
C ASP A 191 1.69 2.37 12.20
N PHE A 192 1.93 1.24 11.56
CA PHE A 192 2.58 1.19 10.24
C PHE A 192 3.84 2.05 10.20
N ARG A 193 4.83 1.73 11.02
CA ARG A 193 6.09 2.49 11.15
C ARG A 193 7.01 2.26 9.95
N THR A 194 6.63 2.79 8.79
CA THR A 194 7.34 2.62 7.53
C THR A 194 8.81 2.98 7.64
N ILE A 195 9.14 4.08 8.33
CA ILE A 195 10.50 4.56 8.47
C ILE A 195 11.44 3.50 9.09
N ARG A 196 10.96 2.68 10.04
CA ARG A 196 11.76 1.61 10.66
C ARG A 196 12.08 0.46 9.71
N TRP A 197 11.15 0.17 8.80
CA TRP A 197 11.36 -0.87 7.80
C TRP A 197 12.35 -0.39 6.74
N MET A 198 12.25 0.88 6.34
CA MET A 198 13.14 1.47 5.35
C MET A 198 14.63 1.49 5.76
N GLU A 199 14.94 1.46 7.05
CA GLU A 199 16.31 1.30 7.56
C GLU A 199 16.96 -0.04 7.14
N ARG A 200 16.14 -1.04 6.79
CA ARG A 200 16.56 -2.40 6.44
C ARG A 200 16.38 -2.73 4.95
N VAL A 201 15.79 -1.84 4.18
CA VAL A 201 15.59 -2.02 2.74
C VAL A 201 16.86 -1.61 2.00
N ALA A 202 17.45 -2.56 1.26
CA ALA A 202 18.63 -2.32 0.41
C ALA A 202 18.24 -2.13 -1.07
N ALA A 203 17.11 -2.69 -1.49
CA ALA A 203 16.60 -2.57 -2.85
C ALA A 203 16.41 -1.10 -3.28
N PRO A 204 16.65 -0.76 -4.56
CA PRO A 204 16.35 0.56 -5.11
C PRO A 204 14.90 0.98 -4.92
N VAL A 205 14.66 2.25 -4.54
CA VAL A 205 13.34 2.78 -4.19
C VAL A 205 12.95 3.94 -5.11
N LEU A 206 11.75 3.85 -5.69
CA LEU A 206 11.07 4.98 -6.32
C LEU A 206 9.97 5.50 -5.40
N VAL A 207 10.05 6.77 -5.01
CA VAL A 207 8.99 7.46 -4.27
C VAL A 207 8.19 8.33 -5.23
N VAL A 208 6.87 8.09 -5.29
CA VAL A 208 5.93 8.84 -6.13
C VAL A 208 5.05 9.71 -5.25
N VAL A 209 4.94 10.99 -5.58
CA VAL A 209 4.17 11.97 -4.79
C VAL A 209 3.34 12.87 -5.68
N GLY A 210 2.16 13.27 -5.21
CA GLY A 210 1.37 14.36 -5.75
C GLY A 210 1.63 15.65 -4.96
N THR A 211 1.75 16.79 -5.64
CA THR A 211 2.06 18.07 -4.94
C THR A 211 0.89 18.62 -4.15
N GLU A 212 -0.35 18.21 -4.47
CA GLU A 212 -1.58 18.62 -3.78
C GLU A 212 -2.21 17.50 -2.95
N ASP A 213 -1.42 16.48 -2.57
CA ASP A 213 -1.89 15.36 -1.74
C ASP A 213 -2.28 15.87 -0.34
N GLU A 214 -3.60 15.90 -0.09
CA GLU A 214 -4.20 16.36 1.17
C GLU A 214 -4.32 15.25 2.22
N VAL A 215 -4.26 13.98 1.80
CA VAL A 215 -4.37 12.81 2.71
C VAL A 215 -3.01 12.49 3.33
N VAL A 216 -1.99 12.38 2.49
CA VAL A 216 -0.59 12.25 2.90
C VAL A 216 0.19 13.46 2.36
N PRO A 217 0.20 14.58 3.08
CA PRO A 217 0.89 15.76 2.61
C PRO A 217 2.33 15.48 2.22
N ILE A 218 2.76 16.02 1.08
CA ILE A 218 4.07 15.77 0.45
C ILE A 218 5.25 15.87 1.43
N ARG A 219 5.14 16.70 2.48
CA ARG A 219 6.16 16.81 3.52
C ARG A 219 6.42 15.49 4.26
N LEU A 220 5.39 14.63 4.45
CA LEU A 220 5.54 13.33 5.09
C LEU A 220 6.26 12.35 4.17
N SER A 221 5.91 12.33 2.88
CA SER A 221 6.62 11.53 1.89
C SER A 221 8.07 11.98 1.73
N ASN A 222 8.33 13.29 1.81
CA ASN A 222 9.69 13.85 1.80
C ASN A 222 10.48 13.43 3.03
N GLU A 223 9.89 13.47 4.23
CA GLU A 223 10.52 13.00 5.47
C GLU A 223 10.96 11.52 5.33
N LEU A 224 10.07 10.67 4.81
CA LEU A 224 10.44 9.28 4.56
C LEU A 224 11.53 9.15 3.48
N PHE A 225 11.40 9.89 2.37
CA PHE A 225 12.38 9.88 1.28
C PHE A 225 13.78 10.21 1.78
N GLU A 226 13.94 11.22 2.62
CA GLU A 226 15.25 11.59 3.16
C GLU A 226 15.84 10.47 4.04
N ALA A 227 15.01 9.73 4.75
CA ALA A 227 15.43 8.62 5.61
C ALA A 227 15.83 7.35 4.86
N ILE A 228 15.51 7.21 3.57
CA ILE A 228 15.90 6.05 2.75
C ILE A 228 17.40 6.09 2.51
N ALA A 229 18.12 5.05 2.93
CA ALA A 229 19.54 4.90 2.69
C ALA A 229 19.89 4.20 1.37
N ALA A 230 19.00 3.34 0.86
CA ALA A 230 19.13 2.64 -0.41
C ALA A 230 19.19 3.63 -1.61
N PRO A 231 19.64 3.20 -2.80
CA PRO A 231 19.50 3.98 -4.02
C PRO A 231 18.05 4.42 -4.21
N LYS A 232 17.83 5.71 -4.41
CA LYS A 232 16.47 6.27 -4.44
C LYS A 232 16.27 7.26 -5.56
N ALA A 233 15.06 7.27 -6.10
CA ALA A 233 14.59 8.23 -7.09
C ALA A 233 13.23 8.79 -6.65
N ARG A 234 12.84 9.94 -7.19
CA ARG A 234 11.55 10.57 -6.93
C ARG A 234 10.85 10.89 -8.23
N LEU A 235 9.55 10.58 -8.29
CA LEU A 235 8.62 11.05 -9.31
C LEU A 235 7.62 12.00 -8.65
N VAL A 236 7.52 13.21 -9.14
CA VAL A 236 6.58 14.22 -8.65
C VAL A 236 5.52 14.44 -9.72
N ILE A 237 4.25 14.23 -9.39
CA ILE A 237 3.12 14.48 -10.26
C ILE A 237 2.48 15.80 -9.83
N GLU A 238 2.74 16.83 -10.62
CA GLU A 238 2.32 18.20 -10.30
C GLU A 238 0.80 18.37 -10.30
N GLY A 239 0.26 19.09 -9.31
CA GLY A 239 -1.16 19.34 -9.14
C GLY A 239 -2.00 18.14 -8.71
N ALA A 240 -1.41 16.95 -8.61
CA ALA A 240 -2.16 15.74 -8.28
C ALA A 240 -2.46 15.64 -6.79
N ARG A 241 -3.72 15.31 -6.48
CA ARG A 241 -4.22 14.95 -5.15
C ARG A 241 -4.13 13.44 -4.93
N HIS A 242 -4.34 13.01 -3.68
CA HIS A 242 -4.17 11.63 -3.25
C HIS A 242 -4.89 10.58 -4.11
N ASN A 243 -6.12 10.88 -4.51
CA ASN A 243 -6.99 9.94 -5.24
C ASN A 243 -7.23 10.36 -6.71
N ASP A 244 -6.52 11.37 -7.22
CA ASP A 244 -6.64 11.77 -8.60
C ASP A 244 -6.12 10.66 -9.53
N ALA A 245 -6.76 10.49 -10.69
CA ALA A 245 -6.41 9.45 -11.65
C ALA A 245 -4.96 9.54 -12.10
N GLU A 246 -4.42 10.75 -12.21
CA GLU A 246 -3.03 11.05 -12.57
C GLU A 246 -2.05 10.39 -11.60
N LEU A 247 -2.32 10.48 -10.29
CA LEU A 247 -1.47 9.89 -9.24
C LEU A 247 -1.80 8.41 -9.01
N ALA A 248 -3.06 7.98 -9.22
CA ALA A 248 -3.51 6.63 -8.93
C ALA A 248 -3.11 5.62 -10.01
N SER A 249 -3.21 6.00 -11.30
CA SER A 249 -3.04 5.10 -12.44
C SER A 249 -2.61 5.81 -13.73
N GLY A 250 -2.30 7.10 -13.65
CA GLY A 250 -2.01 7.93 -14.82
C GLY A 250 -0.82 7.46 -15.65
N PRO A 251 -0.76 7.91 -16.93
CA PRO A 251 0.32 7.54 -17.85
C PRO A 251 1.72 7.95 -17.34
N GLU A 252 1.82 9.09 -16.64
CA GLU A 252 3.08 9.59 -16.07
C GLU A 252 3.58 8.65 -14.96
N LEU A 253 2.69 8.19 -14.08
CA LEU A 253 3.02 7.21 -13.05
C LEU A 253 3.54 5.91 -13.67
N THR A 254 2.75 5.30 -14.57
CA THR A 254 3.09 3.98 -15.14
C THR A 254 4.33 4.03 -16.02
N LEU A 255 4.56 5.15 -16.74
CA LEU A 255 5.78 5.40 -17.50
C LEU A 255 6.99 5.56 -16.55
N GLY A 256 6.85 6.41 -15.53
CA GLY A 256 7.94 6.64 -14.56
C GLY A 256 8.35 5.36 -13.82
N VAL A 257 7.41 4.49 -13.47
CA VAL A 257 7.73 3.16 -12.92
C VAL A 257 8.52 2.32 -13.92
N ALA A 258 8.06 2.22 -15.17
CA ALA A 258 8.75 1.43 -16.20
C ALA A 258 10.14 2.00 -16.53
N GLU A 259 10.31 3.32 -16.55
CA GLU A 259 11.60 3.99 -16.74
C GLU A 259 12.55 3.71 -15.57
N PHE A 260 12.06 3.84 -14.34
CA PHE A 260 12.86 3.53 -13.15
C PHE A 260 13.37 2.09 -13.20
N LEU A 261 12.52 1.12 -13.51
CA LEU A 261 12.94 -0.29 -13.60
C LEU A 261 13.99 -0.53 -14.69
N ARG A 262 13.94 0.20 -15.81
CA ARG A 262 14.96 0.11 -16.86
C ARG A 262 16.32 0.70 -16.47
N THR A 263 16.38 1.58 -15.48
CA THR A 263 17.65 2.12 -14.97
C THR A 263 18.39 1.18 -14.02
N LEU A 264 17.71 0.13 -13.55
CA LEU A 264 18.32 -0.83 -12.63
C LEU A 264 19.33 -1.72 -13.38
N PRO A 265 20.44 -2.13 -12.72
CA PRO A 265 21.36 -3.08 -13.31
C PRO A 265 20.64 -4.39 -13.63
N ALA A 266 20.95 -4.99 -14.79
CA ALA A 266 20.54 -6.35 -15.09
C ALA A 266 21.26 -7.30 -14.11
N GLU A 267 20.52 -8.15 -13.41
CA GLU A 267 21.08 -9.22 -12.57
C GLU A 267 21.72 -10.32 -13.40
#